data_5f5c3db2d5a2273a8abf4171f593f105
#
_entry.id   5f5c3db2d5a2273a8abf4171f593f105
#
_cell.length_a   1.000
_cell.length_b   1.000
_cell.length_c   1.000
_cell.angle_alpha   90.00
_cell.angle_beta   90.00
_cell.angle_gamma   90.00
#
_symmetry.space_group_name_H-M   'P 1'
#
loop_
_entity.id
_entity.type
_entity.pdbx_description
1 polymer ?
#
loop_
_entity_poly.entity_id
_entity_poly.type
_entity_poly.pdbx_seq_one_letter_code
_entity_poly.pdbx_strand_id
1 'polypeptide(L)'
;MSESSAAKIVAVTVTYNIDQSFAASLQSYLHQVALVVIVDNSTETEPQNRVSAIAQAHPEQIALIQNGDNLGLAKAQNLGIRHALEEDADWVLLMDDDSSADPQMVEQLVQAKQIYPADPGTGIVVPKYLEQRVNREALFVTAPGGAYHRPRFAKVGFSGQPILQDIFIAISSGSLIKAELFDEIGMIRESFDIDYLDVDFCLRAIEAGYRIVAVRDAVLRHNLGEQTKHHFLGRDFFAWNHPARRRFTIYRNRTRIWREQLFRFPGFVLFDFMAALMDLFRIVMFEQQKSAKLKSVLKGVGLGLFGTGLRKQTIDSSANTASG
;
A
#
# COMPACT_ATOMS: atom_id res chain seq x y z
N MET A 1 28.16 -15.37 -21.53
CA MET A 1 26.98 -14.48 -21.43
C MET A 1 25.89 -15.31 -20.75
N SER A 2 25.71 -15.15 -19.44
CA SER A 2 24.61 -15.83 -18.74
C SER A 2 23.31 -15.19 -19.22
N GLU A 3 22.40 -15.98 -19.72
CA GLU A 3 21.02 -15.58 -19.92
C GLU A 3 20.53 -15.02 -18.59
N SER A 4 20.26 -13.74 -18.54
CA SER A 4 19.59 -13.13 -17.40
C SER A 4 18.19 -13.75 -17.37
N SER A 5 17.98 -14.73 -16.50
CA SER A 5 16.64 -15.26 -16.24
C SER A 5 15.69 -14.08 -15.97
N ALA A 6 14.54 -14.08 -16.62
CA ALA A 6 13.53 -13.07 -16.38
C ALA A 6 13.15 -13.11 -14.88
N ALA A 7 13.07 -11.94 -14.24
CA ALA A 7 12.76 -11.88 -12.81
C ALA A 7 11.40 -12.52 -12.53
N LYS A 8 11.33 -13.42 -11.55
CA LYS A 8 10.08 -14.05 -11.10
C LYS A 8 9.25 -13.06 -10.27
N ILE A 9 8.09 -12.68 -10.78
CA ILE A 9 7.17 -11.77 -10.14
C ILE A 9 5.96 -12.55 -9.65
N VAL A 10 5.67 -12.46 -8.35
CA VAL A 10 4.48 -13.04 -7.76
C VAL A 10 3.56 -11.91 -7.28
N ALA A 11 2.33 -11.89 -7.76
CA ALA A 11 1.33 -10.94 -7.28
C ALA A 11 0.64 -11.46 -6.02
N VAL A 12 0.34 -10.56 -5.10
CA VAL A 12 -0.45 -10.85 -3.88
C VAL A 12 -1.66 -9.96 -3.87
N THR A 13 -2.84 -10.57 -3.82
CA THR A 13 -4.13 -9.87 -3.80
C THR A 13 -4.94 -10.33 -2.59
N VAL A 14 -5.37 -9.38 -1.77
CA VAL A 14 -6.29 -9.66 -0.65
C VAL A 14 -7.71 -9.36 -1.11
N THR A 15 -8.62 -10.32 -0.94
CA THR A 15 -10.04 -10.18 -1.27
C THR A 15 -10.90 -10.13 -0.01
N TYR A 16 -11.99 -9.36 -0.06
CA TYR A 16 -12.98 -9.31 1.01
C TYR A 16 -14.39 -9.11 0.46
N ASN A 17 -15.23 -10.14 0.54
CA ASN A 17 -16.62 -10.12 0.09
C ASN A 17 -16.78 -9.52 -1.34
N ILE A 18 -15.93 -10.00 -2.27
CA ILE A 18 -15.84 -9.51 -3.65
C ILE A 18 -17.15 -9.69 -4.42
N ASP A 19 -17.39 -8.80 -5.37
CA ASP A 19 -18.44 -8.92 -6.36
C ASP A 19 -17.93 -9.51 -7.70
N GLN A 20 -18.73 -9.41 -8.76
CA GLN A 20 -18.38 -9.95 -10.07
C GLN A 20 -17.25 -9.17 -10.78
N SER A 21 -16.95 -7.95 -10.36
CA SER A 21 -15.93 -7.11 -11.00
C SER A 21 -14.50 -7.59 -10.74
N PHE A 22 -14.27 -8.34 -9.65
CA PHE A 22 -12.96 -8.87 -9.32
C PHE A 22 -12.34 -9.73 -10.42
N ALA A 23 -13.13 -10.54 -11.11
CA ALA A 23 -12.63 -11.37 -12.21
C ALA A 23 -11.97 -10.51 -13.31
N ALA A 24 -12.57 -9.38 -13.66
CA ALA A 24 -12.00 -8.46 -14.65
C ALA A 24 -10.73 -7.75 -14.12
N SER A 25 -10.72 -7.35 -12.86
CA SER A 25 -9.52 -6.80 -12.20
C SER A 25 -8.37 -7.80 -12.25
N LEU A 26 -8.58 -9.04 -11.81
CA LEU A 26 -7.60 -10.11 -11.81
C LEU A 26 -7.06 -10.41 -13.21
N GLN A 27 -7.93 -10.53 -14.22
CA GLN A 27 -7.54 -10.81 -15.60
C GLN A 27 -6.62 -9.74 -16.18
N SER A 28 -6.68 -8.50 -15.70
CA SER A 28 -5.85 -7.40 -16.18
C SER A 28 -4.36 -7.60 -15.90
N TYR A 29 -4.00 -8.38 -14.90
CA TYR A 29 -2.60 -8.62 -14.52
C TYR A 29 -2.20 -10.10 -14.39
N LEU A 30 -3.15 -11.05 -14.43
CA LEU A 30 -2.88 -12.49 -14.29
C LEU A 30 -1.80 -12.99 -15.27
N HIS A 31 -1.85 -12.52 -16.51
CA HIS A 31 -0.90 -12.91 -17.56
C HIS A 31 0.41 -12.12 -17.54
N GLN A 32 0.55 -11.12 -16.66
CA GLN A 32 1.75 -10.28 -16.54
C GLN A 32 2.71 -10.77 -15.44
N VAL A 33 2.32 -11.76 -14.64
CA VAL A 33 3.08 -12.28 -13.50
C VAL A 33 3.21 -13.81 -13.58
N ALA A 34 4.18 -14.37 -12.85
CA ALA A 34 4.41 -15.82 -12.81
C ALA A 34 3.33 -16.56 -12.02
N LEU A 35 2.84 -15.95 -10.94
CA LEU A 35 1.83 -16.51 -10.03
C LEU A 35 1.04 -15.38 -9.39
N VAL A 36 -0.23 -15.62 -9.10
CA VAL A 36 -1.06 -14.76 -8.24
C VAL A 36 -1.43 -15.52 -6.98
N VAL A 37 -1.07 -14.99 -5.82
CA VAL A 37 -1.52 -15.49 -4.52
C VAL A 37 -2.75 -14.69 -4.10
N ILE A 38 -3.91 -15.30 -4.10
CA ILE A 38 -5.14 -14.71 -3.57
C ILE A 38 -5.28 -15.09 -2.11
N VAL A 39 -5.39 -14.08 -1.24
CA VAL A 39 -5.66 -14.29 0.19
C VAL A 39 -7.08 -13.81 0.49
N ASP A 40 -7.99 -14.74 0.67
CA ASP A 40 -9.41 -14.44 0.83
C ASP A 40 -9.80 -14.26 2.30
N ASN A 41 -10.15 -13.03 2.64
CA ASN A 41 -10.69 -12.62 3.94
C ASN A 41 -12.23 -12.62 3.99
N SER A 42 -12.89 -13.13 2.95
CA SER A 42 -14.37 -13.11 2.87
C SER A 42 -15.00 -13.89 4.01
N THR A 43 -16.09 -13.35 4.55
CA THR A 43 -16.88 -13.95 5.62
C THR A 43 -18.23 -14.50 5.12
N GLU A 44 -18.59 -14.18 3.88
CA GLU A 44 -19.81 -14.61 3.22
C GLU A 44 -19.52 -15.77 2.27
N THR A 45 -20.40 -16.78 2.28
CA THR A 45 -20.21 -18.03 1.50
C THR A 45 -20.19 -17.78 -0.01
N GLU A 46 -21.01 -16.88 -0.52
CA GLU A 46 -21.10 -16.65 -1.97
C GLU A 46 -19.82 -16.00 -2.51
N PRO A 47 -19.24 -14.93 -1.93
CA PRO A 47 -17.93 -14.43 -2.31
C PRO A 47 -16.80 -15.49 -2.18
N GLN A 48 -16.77 -16.29 -1.11
CA GLN A 48 -15.79 -17.37 -0.93
C GLN A 48 -15.86 -18.40 -2.08
N ASN A 49 -17.08 -18.80 -2.46
CA ASN A 49 -17.29 -19.71 -3.58
C ASN A 49 -16.84 -19.09 -4.91
N ARG A 50 -17.06 -17.80 -5.08
CA ARG A 50 -16.62 -17.06 -6.28
C ARG A 50 -15.10 -17.05 -6.39
N VAL A 51 -14.38 -16.73 -5.33
CA VAL A 51 -12.91 -16.78 -5.30
C VAL A 51 -12.40 -18.18 -5.59
N SER A 52 -13.01 -19.19 -4.96
CA SER A 52 -12.65 -20.61 -5.19
C SER A 52 -12.84 -21.03 -6.64
N ALA A 53 -13.95 -20.65 -7.26
CA ALA A 53 -14.22 -20.97 -8.67
C ALA A 53 -13.21 -20.30 -9.62
N ILE A 54 -12.81 -19.04 -9.33
CA ILE A 54 -11.78 -18.33 -10.09
C ILE A 54 -10.43 -19.06 -9.97
N ALA A 55 -10.02 -19.43 -8.76
CA ALA A 55 -8.75 -20.14 -8.55
C ALA A 55 -8.73 -21.52 -9.23
N GLN A 56 -9.84 -22.26 -9.16
CA GLN A 56 -9.98 -23.57 -9.83
C GLN A 56 -9.94 -23.44 -11.37
N ALA A 57 -10.34 -22.33 -11.94
CA ALA A 57 -10.25 -22.10 -13.39
C ALA A 57 -8.81 -21.82 -13.87
N HIS A 58 -7.88 -21.46 -12.95
CA HIS A 58 -6.48 -21.14 -13.26
C HIS A 58 -5.50 -21.81 -12.29
N PRO A 59 -5.52 -23.16 -12.14
CA PRO A 59 -4.80 -23.86 -11.06
C PRO A 59 -3.27 -23.72 -11.13
N GLU A 60 -2.71 -23.47 -12.34
CA GLU A 60 -1.26 -23.27 -12.52
C GLU A 60 -0.81 -21.83 -12.31
N GLN A 61 -1.74 -20.87 -12.24
CA GLN A 61 -1.45 -19.44 -12.15
C GLN A 61 -1.95 -18.80 -10.87
N ILE A 62 -2.79 -19.48 -10.10
CA ILE A 62 -3.39 -18.93 -8.88
C ILE A 62 -3.21 -19.88 -7.72
N ALA A 63 -2.54 -19.42 -6.67
CA ALA A 63 -2.55 -20.04 -5.34
C ALA A 63 -3.61 -19.34 -4.48
N LEU A 64 -4.49 -20.11 -3.82
CA LEU A 64 -5.56 -19.57 -2.99
C LEU A 64 -5.34 -19.91 -1.52
N ILE A 65 -5.35 -18.88 -0.68
CA ILE A 65 -5.36 -18.98 0.79
C ILE A 65 -6.70 -18.45 1.28
N GLN A 66 -7.56 -19.34 1.80
CA GLN A 66 -8.85 -18.95 2.39
C GLN A 66 -8.74 -18.88 3.91
N ASN A 67 -8.94 -17.70 4.48
CA ASN A 67 -8.81 -17.50 5.94
C ASN A 67 -10.09 -17.88 6.70
N GLY A 68 -11.24 -17.91 6.05
CA GLY A 68 -12.54 -18.19 6.67
C GLY A 68 -13.02 -17.08 7.62
N ASP A 69 -12.23 -16.02 7.80
CA ASP A 69 -12.51 -14.85 8.62
C ASP A 69 -11.75 -13.63 8.09
N ASN A 70 -12.17 -12.43 8.49
CA ASN A 70 -11.46 -11.20 8.15
C ASN A 70 -10.31 -10.93 9.14
N LEU A 71 -9.10 -11.31 8.75
CA LEU A 71 -7.88 -11.13 9.55
C LEU A 71 -7.32 -9.69 9.51
N GLY A 72 -7.93 -8.79 8.73
CA GLY A 72 -7.39 -7.47 8.41
C GLY A 72 -6.40 -7.49 7.24
N LEU A 73 -6.21 -6.32 6.60
CA LEU A 73 -5.42 -6.20 5.37
C LEU A 73 -3.95 -6.58 5.58
N ALA A 74 -3.30 -6.00 6.59
CA ALA A 74 -1.86 -6.21 6.82
C ALA A 74 -1.50 -7.69 7.07
N LYS A 75 -2.31 -8.40 7.88
CA LYS A 75 -2.07 -9.81 8.16
C LYS A 75 -2.32 -10.68 6.93
N ALA A 76 -3.36 -10.39 6.17
CA ALA A 76 -3.65 -11.12 4.93
C ALA A 76 -2.56 -10.87 3.87
N GLN A 77 -2.10 -9.62 3.68
CA GLN A 77 -0.96 -9.33 2.81
C GLN A 77 0.28 -10.11 3.24
N ASN A 78 0.58 -10.18 4.54
CA ASN A 78 1.73 -10.95 5.04
C ASN A 78 1.63 -12.45 4.76
N LEU A 79 0.43 -13.04 4.80
CA LEU A 79 0.24 -14.44 4.40
C LEU A 79 0.59 -14.64 2.92
N GLY A 80 0.08 -13.77 2.06
CA GLY A 80 0.38 -13.83 0.63
C GLY A 80 1.85 -13.55 0.31
N ILE A 81 2.47 -12.58 0.99
CA ILE A 81 3.89 -12.25 0.80
C ILE A 81 4.77 -13.43 1.22
N ARG A 82 4.50 -14.09 2.37
CA ARG A 82 5.24 -15.29 2.77
C ARG A 82 5.15 -16.38 1.71
N HIS A 83 3.96 -16.64 1.19
CA HIS A 83 3.78 -17.62 0.11
C HIS A 83 4.57 -17.22 -1.15
N ALA A 84 4.57 -15.94 -1.53
CA ALA A 84 5.35 -15.44 -2.67
C ALA A 84 6.87 -15.64 -2.47
N LEU A 85 7.37 -15.44 -1.25
CA LEU A 85 8.78 -15.69 -0.90
C LEU A 85 9.12 -17.18 -0.90
N GLU A 86 8.22 -18.06 -0.43
CA GLU A 86 8.35 -19.52 -0.52
C GLU A 86 8.38 -20.03 -1.96
N GLU A 87 7.78 -19.28 -2.88
CA GLU A 87 7.82 -19.51 -4.33
C GLU A 87 9.05 -18.88 -5.02
N ASP A 88 10.07 -18.47 -4.28
CA ASP A 88 11.30 -17.83 -4.78
C ASP A 88 11.03 -16.60 -5.66
N ALA A 89 10.09 -15.74 -5.26
CA ALA A 89 9.82 -14.49 -5.96
C ALA A 89 11.03 -13.54 -5.86
N ASP A 90 11.47 -12.98 -6.98
CA ASP A 90 12.43 -11.86 -6.98
C ASP A 90 11.75 -10.55 -6.58
N TRP A 91 10.47 -10.41 -6.96
CA TRP A 91 9.64 -9.23 -6.71
C TRP A 91 8.22 -9.65 -6.35
N VAL A 92 7.64 -8.97 -5.39
CA VAL A 92 6.24 -9.12 -4.98
C VAL A 92 5.45 -7.91 -5.49
N LEU A 93 4.39 -8.17 -6.26
CA LEU A 93 3.45 -7.14 -6.72
C LEU A 93 2.21 -7.16 -5.81
N LEU A 94 1.97 -6.11 -5.04
CA LEU A 94 0.75 -5.99 -4.25
C LEU A 94 -0.38 -5.41 -5.10
N MET A 95 -1.56 -6.02 -5.06
CA MET A 95 -2.74 -5.57 -5.82
C MET A 95 -3.99 -5.57 -4.95
N ASP A 96 -4.81 -4.52 -5.07
CA ASP A 96 -6.14 -4.51 -4.47
C ASP A 96 -7.14 -5.24 -5.38
N ASP A 97 -8.23 -5.73 -4.82
CA ASP A 97 -9.25 -6.51 -5.53
C ASP A 97 -10.10 -5.67 -6.51
N ASP A 98 -10.07 -4.35 -6.38
CA ASP A 98 -10.80 -3.39 -7.23
C ASP A 98 -9.90 -2.62 -8.22
N SER A 99 -8.63 -3.01 -8.34
CA SER A 99 -7.64 -2.33 -9.20
C SER A 99 -7.42 -3.07 -10.51
N SER A 100 -7.24 -2.32 -11.61
CA SER A 100 -6.98 -2.88 -12.93
C SER A 100 -5.68 -2.35 -13.52
N ALA A 101 -4.80 -3.26 -13.94
CA ALA A 101 -3.54 -2.93 -14.59
C ALA A 101 -3.72 -2.70 -16.09
N ASP A 102 -3.04 -1.69 -16.65
CA ASP A 102 -2.92 -1.60 -18.11
C ASP A 102 -2.04 -2.76 -18.66
N PRO A 103 -2.17 -3.16 -19.92
CA PRO A 103 -1.61 -4.42 -20.46
C PRO A 103 -0.09 -4.62 -20.31
N GLN A 104 0.69 -3.57 -20.15
CA GLN A 104 2.15 -3.63 -20.03
C GLN A 104 2.64 -3.08 -18.68
N MET A 105 1.74 -2.93 -17.71
CA MET A 105 2.08 -2.27 -16.44
C MET A 105 3.28 -2.94 -15.75
N VAL A 106 3.25 -4.27 -15.60
CA VAL A 106 4.29 -4.99 -14.87
C VAL A 106 5.63 -4.94 -15.62
N GLU A 107 5.62 -5.08 -16.94
CA GLU A 107 6.83 -4.95 -17.76
C GLU A 107 7.48 -3.59 -17.58
N GLN A 108 6.72 -2.50 -17.62
CA GLN A 108 7.20 -1.14 -17.42
C GLN A 108 7.77 -0.93 -16.00
N LEU A 109 7.14 -1.51 -14.97
CA LEU A 109 7.67 -1.48 -13.60
C LEU A 109 9.02 -2.21 -13.50
N VAL A 110 9.13 -3.39 -14.09
CA VAL A 110 10.37 -4.20 -14.08
C VAL A 110 11.50 -3.49 -14.77
N GLN A 111 11.25 -2.82 -15.90
CA GLN A 111 12.28 -2.05 -16.62
C GLN A 111 12.84 -0.92 -15.75
N ALA A 112 12.02 -0.32 -14.90
CA ALA A 112 12.41 0.78 -14.04
C ALA A 112 13.20 0.37 -12.78
N LYS A 113 13.25 -0.92 -12.43
CA LYS A 113 14.01 -1.42 -11.25
C LYS A 113 15.49 -1.08 -11.26
N GLN A 114 16.07 -0.83 -12.43
CA GLN A 114 17.48 -0.53 -12.60
C GLN A 114 17.84 0.96 -12.51
N ILE A 115 16.89 1.83 -12.22
CA ILE A 115 17.13 3.29 -12.17
C ILE A 115 18.15 3.66 -11.10
N TYR A 116 18.15 2.97 -9.97
CA TYR A 116 19.18 3.05 -8.95
C TYR A 116 19.88 1.68 -8.84
N PRO A 117 20.90 1.41 -9.65
CA PRO A 117 21.58 0.09 -9.64
C PRO A 117 22.50 -0.11 -8.45
N ALA A 118 22.83 0.96 -7.69
CA ALA A 118 23.66 0.87 -6.51
C ALA A 118 22.91 0.13 -5.37
N ASP A 119 23.65 -0.55 -4.51
CA ASP A 119 23.13 -1.26 -3.36
C ASP A 119 22.85 -0.26 -2.21
N PRO A 120 21.65 -0.30 -1.57
CA PRO A 120 20.51 -1.18 -1.83
C PRO A 120 19.65 -0.79 -3.05
N GLY A 121 19.80 0.40 -3.63
CA GLY A 121 19.17 0.82 -4.87
C GLY A 121 17.65 0.99 -4.82
N THR A 122 16.96 0.63 -5.92
CA THR A 122 15.50 0.68 -6.00
C THR A 122 14.89 -0.50 -5.29
N GLY A 123 14.11 -0.24 -4.22
CA GLY A 123 13.40 -1.26 -3.47
C GLY A 123 11.91 -1.37 -3.80
N ILE A 124 11.30 -0.25 -4.23
CA ILE A 124 9.87 -0.19 -4.55
C ILE A 124 9.68 0.58 -5.86
N VAL A 125 8.94 0.00 -6.79
CA VAL A 125 8.55 0.63 -8.06
C VAL A 125 7.04 0.68 -8.13
N VAL A 126 6.46 1.86 -8.43
CA VAL A 126 5.03 2.04 -8.45
C VAL A 126 4.53 2.62 -9.78
N PRO A 127 3.30 2.30 -10.18
CA PRO A 127 2.70 2.82 -11.40
C PRO A 127 2.19 4.25 -11.22
N LYS A 128 1.83 4.87 -12.32
CA LYS A 128 0.93 6.02 -12.36
C LYS A 128 -0.47 5.56 -11.98
N TYR A 129 -1.05 6.18 -10.97
CA TYR A 129 -2.42 5.90 -10.56
C TYR A 129 -3.41 6.80 -11.30
N LEU A 130 -4.39 6.18 -11.96
CA LEU A 130 -5.52 6.87 -12.57
C LEU A 130 -6.79 6.55 -11.81
N GLU A 131 -7.44 7.57 -11.27
CA GLU A 131 -8.77 7.42 -10.70
C GLU A 131 -9.79 7.17 -11.82
N GLN A 132 -10.40 5.98 -11.83
CA GLN A 132 -11.27 5.54 -12.92
C GLN A 132 -12.48 6.46 -13.15
N ARG A 133 -13.12 6.94 -12.06
CA ARG A 133 -14.36 7.72 -12.12
C ARG A 133 -14.18 9.11 -12.75
N VAL A 134 -13.03 9.73 -12.56
CA VAL A 134 -12.77 11.13 -13.01
C VAL A 134 -11.60 11.22 -13.97
N ASN A 135 -11.00 10.08 -14.35
CA ASN A 135 -9.82 9.99 -15.21
C ASN A 135 -8.72 11.01 -14.80
N ARG A 136 -8.47 11.12 -13.51
CA ARG A 136 -7.51 12.05 -12.93
C ARG A 136 -6.29 11.31 -12.41
N GLU A 137 -5.12 11.80 -12.77
CA GLU A 137 -3.85 11.32 -12.23
C GLU A 137 -3.72 11.68 -10.74
N ALA A 138 -3.35 10.69 -9.92
CA ALA A 138 -2.99 10.93 -8.54
C ALA A 138 -1.59 11.55 -8.44
N LEU A 139 -1.41 12.44 -7.46
CA LEU A 139 -0.13 13.09 -7.20
C LEU A 139 0.65 12.28 -6.17
N PHE A 140 1.95 12.17 -6.38
CA PHE A 140 2.87 11.54 -5.43
C PHE A 140 3.41 12.54 -4.42
N VAL A 141 3.61 12.10 -3.19
CA VAL A 141 4.37 12.85 -2.19
C VAL A 141 5.84 12.56 -2.40
N THR A 142 6.63 13.58 -2.69
CA THR A 142 8.07 13.47 -2.94
C THR A 142 8.88 14.30 -1.95
N ALA A 143 10.12 13.89 -1.71
CA ALA A 143 11.13 14.64 -0.97
C ALA A 143 12.25 15.03 -1.94
N PRO A 144 12.18 16.20 -2.62
CA PRO A 144 13.10 16.58 -3.68
C PRO A 144 14.57 16.46 -3.27
N GLY A 145 15.38 15.77 -4.11
CA GLY A 145 16.80 15.53 -3.87
C GLY A 145 17.10 14.56 -2.72
N GLY A 146 16.14 13.68 -2.38
CA GLY A 146 16.30 12.71 -1.30
C GLY A 146 16.42 13.35 0.09
N ALA A 147 16.00 14.60 0.24
CA ALA A 147 16.13 15.34 1.50
C ALA A 147 15.01 14.99 2.50
N TYR A 148 14.88 13.71 2.83
CA TYR A 148 13.81 13.16 3.67
C TYR A 148 13.71 13.77 5.07
N HIS A 149 14.78 14.40 5.57
CA HIS A 149 14.81 15.06 6.88
C HIS A 149 14.39 16.55 6.82
N ARG A 150 14.19 17.11 5.63
CA ARG A 150 13.78 18.52 5.47
C ARG A 150 12.27 18.65 5.32
N PRO A 151 11.64 19.75 5.80
CA PRO A 151 10.19 19.94 5.71
C PRO A 151 9.74 20.39 4.28
N ARG A 152 10.39 19.88 3.24
CA ARG A 152 10.09 20.21 1.84
C ARG A 152 9.49 19.01 1.14
N PHE A 153 8.23 18.73 1.44
CA PHE A 153 7.46 17.74 0.73
C PHE A 153 6.56 18.42 -0.29
N ALA A 154 6.51 17.90 -1.48
CA ALA A 154 5.64 18.38 -2.55
C ALA A 154 4.75 17.24 -3.05
N LYS A 155 3.54 17.60 -3.48
CA LYS A 155 2.70 16.71 -4.29
C LYS A 155 2.99 16.99 -5.75
N VAL A 156 3.51 16.02 -6.47
CA VAL A 156 3.91 16.17 -7.87
C VAL A 156 3.26 15.09 -8.75
N GLY A 157 2.94 15.45 -9.99
CA GLY A 157 2.61 14.54 -11.06
C GLY A 157 3.80 14.40 -12.03
N PHE A 158 3.67 13.57 -13.03
CA PHE A 158 4.77 13.28 -13.95
C PHE A 158 5.23 14.48 -14.80
N SER A 159 4.35 15.44 -15.12
CA SER A 159 4.69 16.67 -15.88
C SER A 159 5.59 16.41 -17.09
N GLY A 160 5.32 15.31 -17.82
CA GLY A 160 6.09 14.87 -18.98
C GLY A 160 7.32 14.00 -18.70
N GLN A 161 7.77 13.89 -17.46
CA GLN A 161 8.87 13.00 -17.10
C GLN A 161 8.43 11.53 -17.15
N PRO A 162 9.26 10.60 -17.65
CA PRO A 162 8.93 9.18 -17.68
C PRO A 162 8.95 8.53 -16.28
N ILE A 163 9.79 9.05 -15.39
CA ILE A 163 10.03 8.51 -14.05
C ILE A 163 10.02 9.65 -13.03
N LEU A 164 9.32 9.46 -11.93
CA LEU A 164 9.45 10.27 -10.73
C LEU A 164 10.34 9.56 -9.72
N GLN A 165 11.35 10.25 -9.26
CA GLN A 165 12.30 9.77 -8.25
C GLN A 165 11.93 10.37 -6.88
N ASP A 166 12.55 9.81 -5.83
CA ASP A 166 12.41 10.28 -4.45
C ASP A 166 10.94 10.34 -3.98
N ILE A 167 10.14 9.35 -4.41
CA ILE A 167 8.80 9.14 -3.89
C ILE A 167 8.92 8.82 -2.40
N PHE A 168 8.11 9.48 -1.60
CA PHE A 168 8.15 9.30 -0.15
C PHE A 168 7.06 8.35 0.35
N ILE A 169 5.90 8.38 -0.28
CA ILE A 169 4.76 7.54 0.07
C ILE A 169 4.17 6.97 -1.22
N ALA A 170 4.00 5.67 -1.23
CA ALA A 170 3.27 4.91 -2.23
C ALA A 170 2.15 4.11 -1.55
N ILE A 171 1.07 3.82 -2.24
CA ILE A 171 0.03 2.90 -1.78
C ILE A 171 0.43 1.46 -2.12
N SER A 172 -0.11 0.47 -1.40
CA SER A 172 0.18 -0.94 -1.63
C SER A 172 -0.21 -1.37 -3.05
N SER A 173 -1.39 -0.98 -3.52
CA SER A 173 -1.90 -1.41 -4.82
C SER A 173 -1.00 -0.96 -5.98
N GLY A 174 -0.56 -1.92 -6.79
CA GLY A 174 0.39 -1.72 -7.89
C GLY A 174 1.85 -1.58 -7.48
N SER A 175 2.18 -1.65 -6.18
CA SER A 175 3.56 -1.59 -5.72
C SER A 175 4.31 -2.88 -6.02
N LEU A 176 5.34 -2.80 -6.87
CA LEU A 176 6.31 -3.85 -7.13
C LEU A 176 7.47 -3.70 -6.13
N ILE A 177 7.59 -4.64 -5.20
CA ILE A 177 8.50 -4.59 -4.05
C ILE A 177 9.56 -5.67 -4.20
N LYS A 178 10.83 -5.31 -4.03
CA LYS A 178 11.94 -6.27 -4.05
C LYS A 178 11.78 -7.28 -2.92
N ALA A 179 11.88 -8.57 -3.21
CA ALA A 179 11.62 -9.64 -2.23
C ALA A 179 12.56 -9.53 -1.02
N GLU A 180 13.85 -9.27 -1.24
CA GLU A 180 14.84 -9.11 -0.17
C GLU A 180 14.49 -8.00 0.84
N LEU A 181 13.69 -7.01 0.43
CA LEU A 181 13.28 -5.92 1.30
C LEU A 181 12.46 -6.44 2.50
N PHE A 182 11.65 -7.48 2.31
CA PHE A 182 10.86 -8.08 3.40
C PHE A 182 11.74 -8.79 4.44
N ASP A 183 12.89 -9.33 4.03
CA ASP A 183 13.84 -9.94 4.96
C ASP A 183 14.61 -8.86 5.72
N GLU A 184 14.99 -7.77 5.06
CA GLU A 184 15.82 -6.73 5.65
C GLU A 184 15.06 -5.81 6.60
N ILE A 185 13.89 -5.29 6.17
CA ILE A 185 13.11 -4.33 6.97
C ILE A 185 11.92 -4.98 7.70
N GLY A 186 11.67 -6.27 7.44
CA GLY A 186 10.55 -7.04 7.97
C GLY A 186 9.25 -6.81 7.20
N MET A 187 8.28 -7.65 7.53
CA MET A 187 6.96 -7.71 6.91
C MET A 187 6.12 -6.44 7.16
N ILE A 188 4.95 -6.36 6.53
CA ILE A 188 3.96 -5.31 6.80
C ILE A 188 3.52 -5.39 8.25
N ARG A 189 3.42 -4.24 8.93
CA ARG A 189 3.10 -4.16 10.35
C ARG A 189 1.64 -4.50 10.63
N GLU A 190 1.38 -5.71 11.12
CA GLU A 190 0.01 -6.21 11.38
C GLU A 190 -0.78 -5.39 12.40
N SER A 191 -0.12 -4.66 13.28
CA SER A 191 -0.78 -3.76 14.24
C SER A 191 -1.38 -2.50 13.59
N PHE A 192 -1.15 -2.29 12.29
CA PHE A 192 -1.85 -1.35 11.45
C PHE A 192 -2.87 -2.13 10.63
N ASP A 193 -4.06 -2.34 11.17
CA ASP A 193 -5.09 -3.17 10.55
C ASP A 193 -5.41 -2.76 9.10
N ILE A 194 -5.54 -1.44 8.92
CA ILE A 194 -5.77 -0.73 7.65
C ILE A 194 -5.33 0.73 7.83
N ASP A 195 -5.03 1.42 6.75
CA ASP A 195 -4.51 2.80 6.72
C ASP A 195 -3.14 2.96 7.41
N TYR A 196 -2.24 3.71 6.82
CA TYR A 196 -0.86 3.95 7.28
C TYR A 196 0.09 2.73 7.26
N LEU A 197 -0.35 1.55 6.89
CA LEU A 197 0.54 0.40 6.70
C LEU A 197 1.54 0.65 5.58
N ASP A 198 1.08 1.26 4.47
CA ASP A 198 1.91 1.66 3.33
C ASP A 198 2.93 2.72 3.71
N VAL A 199 2.49 3.72 4.49
CA VAL A 199 3.34 4.79 5.00
C VAL A 199 4.45 4.22 5.87
N ASP A 200 4.12 3.31 6.80
CA ASP A 200 5.09 2.66 7.66
C ASP A 200 6.12 1.87 6.84
N PHE A 201 5.66 1.12 5.86
CA PHE A 201 6.53 0.30 5.02
C PHE A 201 7.48 1.16 4.17
N CYS A 202 6.95 2.21 3.53
CA CYS A 202 7.76 3.17 2.77
C CYS A 202 8.82 3.86 3.65
N LEU A 203 8.46 4.29 4.86
CA LEU A 203 9.41 4.93 5.79
C LEU A 203 10.53 3.97 6.20
N ARG A 204 10.23 2.70 6.49
CA ARG A 204 11.24 1.68 6.81
C ARG A 204 12.15 1.38 5.62
N ALA A 205 11.60 1.31 4.40
CA ALA A 205 12.39 1.11 3.19
C ALA A 205 13.37 2.28 2.96
N ILE A 206 12.91 3.53 3.11
CA ILE A 206 13.74 4.72 2.98
C ILE A 206 14.81 4.76 4.09
N GLU A 207 14.48 4.37 5.31
CA GLU A 207 15.42 4.30 6.44
C GLU A 207 16.55 3.28 6.17
N ALA A 208 16.23 2.16 5.52
CA ALA A 208 17.21 1.15 5.08
C ALA A 208 18.02 1.59 3.84
N GLY A 209 17.76 2.79 3.29
CA GLY A 209 18.48 3.36 2.15
C GLY A 209 17.86 3.07 0.78
N TYR A 210 16.79 2.30 0.72
CA TYR A 210 16.09 1.99 -0.52
C TYR A 210 15.37 3.21 -1.11
N ARG A 211 15.27 3.23 -2.44
CA ARG A 211 14.57 4.26 -3.19
C ARG A 211 13.21 3.77 -3.65
N ILE A 212 12.26 4.69 -3.71
CA ILE A 212 10.93 4.46 -4.26
C ILE A 212 10.80 5.32 -5.51
N VAL A 213 10.42 4.70 -6.62
CA VAL A 213 10.25 5.37 -7.92
C VAL A 213 8.87 5.13 -8.49
N ALA A 214 8.32 6.10 -9.21
CA ALA A 214 7.07 5.93 -9.93
C ALA A 214 7.30 6.01 -11.45
N VAL A 215 6.59 5.17 -12.21
CA VAL A 215 6.72 5.01 -13.65
C VAL A 215 5.47 5.53 -14.35
N ARG A 216 5.64 6.51 -15.27
CA ARG A 216 4.53 7.14 -15.98
C ARG A 216 3.77 6.17 -16.90
N ASP A 217 4.52 5.33 -17.59
CA ASP A 217 3.96 4.47 -18.64
C ASP A 217 3.42 3.15 -18.07
N ALA A 218 3.77 2.79 -16.83
CA ALA A 218 3.09 1.78 -16.03
C ALA A 218 1.82 2.39 -15.44
N VAL A 219 0.64 1.93 -15.83
CA VAL A 219 -0.62 2.55 -15.42
C VAL A 219 -1.48 1.57 -14.63
N LEU A 220 -1.90 1.99 -13.44
CA LEU A 220 -2.91 1.32 -12.63
C LEU A 220 -4.17 2.16 -12.54
N ARG A 221 -5.30 1.57 -12.89
CA ARG A 221 -6.63 2.15 -12.70
C ARG A 221 -7.16 1.69 -11.36
N HIS A 222 -7.37 2.64 -10.47
CA HIS A 222 -7.79 2.36 -9.10
C HIS A 222 -8.94 3.28 -8.68
N ASN A 223 -9.88 2.74 -7.93
CA ASN A 223 -10.97 3.51 -7.36
C ASN A 223 -10.55 4.09 -6.00
N LEU A 224 -10.24 5.38 -5.96
CA LEU A 224 -9.85 6.08 -4.73
C LEU A 224 -11.04 6.29 -3.76
N GLY A 225 -11.93 5.31 -3.61
CA GLY A 225 -13.09 5.41 -2.71
C GLY A 225 -14.08 6.53 -3.05
N GLU A 226 -15.18 6.62 -2.32
CA GLU A 226 -16.21 7.64 -2.57
C GLU A 226 -15.84 8.98 -1.93
N GLN A 227 -15.71 10.00 -2.77
CA GLN A 227 -15.52 11.39 -2.36
C GLN A 227 -16.73 12.22 -2.69
N THR A 228 -17.17 13.05 -1.75
CA THR A 228 -18.20 14.07 -2.00
C THR A 228 -17.52 15.41 -2.29
N LYS A 229 -17.85 16.04 -3.42
CA LYS A 229 -17.36 17.35 -3.76
C LYS A 229 -18.19 18.43 -3.08
N HIS A 230 -17.55 19.37 -2.42
CA HIS A 230 -18.15 20.55 -1.78
C HIS A 230 -17.49 21.82 -2.29
N HIS A 231 -18.30 22.86 -2.58
CA HIS A 231 -17.82 24.17 -2.96
C HIS A 231 -17.92 25.13 -1.77
N PHE A 232 -16.80 25.74 -1.36
CA PHE A 232 -16.77 26.66 -0.23
C PHE A 232 -15.74 27.79 -0.47
N LEU A 233 -16.15 29.03 -0.31
CA LEU A 233 -15.33 30.23 -0.52
C LEU A 233 -14.56 30.22 -1.85
N GLY A 234 -15.25 29.87 -2.95
CA GLY A 234 -14.66 29.87 -4.29
C GLY A 234 -13.68 28.72 -4.57
N ARG A 235 -13.60 27.71 -3.69
CA ARG A 235 -12.72 26.54 -3.84
C ARG A 235 -13.49 25.25 -3.69
N ASP A 236 -13.02 24.23 -4.38
CA ASP A 236 -13.56 22.86 -4.28
C ASP A 236 -12.83 22.07 -3.21
N PHE A 237 -13.60 21.44 -2.31
CA PHE A 237 -13.13 20.53 -1.28
C PHE A 237 -13.72 19.14 -1.52
N PHE A 238 -12.93 18.11 -1.27
CA PHE A 238 -13.37 16.73 -1.37
C PHE A 238 -13.35 16.10 0.02
N ALA A 239 -14.48 15.58 0.46
CA ALA A 239 -14.64 14.89 1.75
C ALA A 239 -14.86 13.40 1.52
N TRP A 240 -14.15 12.56 2.29
CA TRP A 240 -14.22 11.10 2.18
C TRP A 240 -15.36 10.46 2.95
N ASN A 241 -15.92 11.17 3.87
CA ASN A 241 -17.02 10.76 4.75
C ASN A 241 -16.81 9.37 5.42
N HIS A 242 -15.59 9.02 5.77
CA HIS A 242 -15.27 7.75 6.42
C HIS A 242 -16.07 7.56 7.71
N PRO A 243 -16.50 6.31 8.04
CA PRO A 243 -17.20 6.02 9.29
C PRO A 243 -16.30 6.31 10.52
N ALA A 244 -16.93 6.58 11.66
CA ALA A 244 -16.24 6.93 12.90
C ALA A 244 -15.16 5.90 13.32
N ARG A 245 -15.44 4.59 13.11
CA ARG A 245 -14.49 3.51 13.38
C ARG A 245 -13.21 3.66 12.55
N ARG A 246 -13.32 3.96 11.23
CA ARG A 246 -12.16 4.16 10.36
C ARG A 246 -11.40 5.44 10.72
N ARG A 247 -12.10 6.53 11.13
CA ARG A 247 -11.48 7.74 11.66
C ARG A 247 -10.61 7.46 12.88
N PHE A 248 -11.10 6.60 13.80
CA PHE A 248 -10.30 6.14 14.94
C PHE A 248 -9.00 5.45 14.48
N THR A 249 -9.09 4.49 13.56
CA THR A 249 -7.93 3.74 13.06
C THR A 249 -6.92 4.65 12.37
N ILE A 250 -7.38 5.53 11.45
CA ILE A 250 -6.54 6.51 10.76
C ILE A 250 -5.74 7.34 11.76
N TYR A 251 -6.40 7.94 12.76
CA TYR A 251 -5.73 8.85 13.69
C TYR A 251 -4.86 8.12 14.72
N ARG A 252 -5.21 6.90 15.10
CA ARG A 252 -4.35 6.03 15.91
C ARG A 252 -3.04 5.72 15.20
N ASN A 253 -3.11 5.25 13.96
CA ASN A 253 -1.95 4.87 13.18
C ASN A 253 -1.09 6.09 12.81
N ARG A 254 -1.72 7.17 12.36
CA ARG A 254 -1.08 8.46 12.07
C ARG A 254 -0.25 8.97 13.22
N THR A 255 -0.85 9.12 14.40
CA THR A 255 -0.16 9.69 15.57
C THR A 255 0.89 8.74 16.15
N ARG A 256 0.72 7.44 15.96
CA ARG A 256 1.76 6.46 16.26
C ARG A 256 2.97 6.65 15.35
N ILE A 257 2.78 6.80 14.04
CA ILE A 257 3.86 7.14 13.10
C ILE A 257 4.54 8.45 13.51
N TRP A 258 3.78 9.50 13.87
CA TRP A 258 4.40 10.74 14.34
C TRP A 258 5.32 10.52 15.53
N ARG A 259 4.86 9.79 16.54
CA ARG A 259 5.65 9.49 17.73
C ARG A 259 6.93 8.71 17.38
N GLU A 260 6.83 7.73 16.49
CA GLU A 260 7.94 6.85 16.13
C GLU A 260 8.94 7.54 15.18
N GLN A 261 8.46 8.45 14.32
CA GLN A 261 9.24 9.03 13.22
C GLN A 261 9.62 10.51 13.42
N LEU A 262 9.21 11.13 14.53
CA LEU A 262 9.42 12.57 14.76
C LEU A 262 10.90 13.00 14.62
N PHE A 263 11.81 12.21 15.13
CA PHE A 263 13.24 12.55 15.10
C PHE A 263 13.96 12.09 13.83
N ARG A 264 13.41 11.10 13.12
CA ARG A 264 13.98 10.56 11.89
C ARG A 264 13.49 11.31 10.66
N PHE A 265 12.18 11.58 10.61
CA PHE A 265 11.50 12.24 9.50
C PHE A 265 10.65 13.44 9.97
N PRO A 266 11.26 14.46 10.63
CA PRO A 266 10.51 15.59 11.19
C PRO A 266 9.72 16.36 10.11
N GLY A 267 10.27 16.47 8.91
CA GLY A 267 9.60 17.09 7.78
C GLY A 267 8.32 16.37 7.38
N PHE A 268 8.36 15.03 7.33
CA PHE A 268 7.17 14.23 7.06
C PHE A 268 6.11 14.41 8.16
N VAL A 269 6.52 14.34 9.42
CA VAL A 269 5.58 14.53 10.55
C VAL A 269 4.88 15.88 10.47
N LEU A 270 5.62 16.95 10.15
CA LEU A 270 5.03 18.28 9.94
C LEU A 270 4.06 18.32 8.75
N PHE A 271 4.46 17.72 7.62
CA PHE A 271 3.62 17.64 6.42
C PHE A 271 2.30 16.88 6.72
N ASP A 272 2.39 15.71 7.36
CA ASP A 272 1.22 14.89 7.68
C ASP A 272 0.36 15.50 8.80
N PHE A 273 0.98 16.26 9.73
CA PHE A 273 0.26 17.06 10.72
C PHE A 273 -0.60 18.14 10.04
N MET A 274 -0.05 18.86 9.06
CA MET A 274 -0.82 19.84 8.28
C MET A 274 -1.95 19.17 7.48
N ALA A 275 -1.70 17.98 6.92
CA ALA A 275 -2.72 17.17 6.27
C ALA A 275 -3.84 16.74 7.25
N ALA A 276 -3.49 16.41 8.50
CA ALA A 276 -4.45 16.09 9.55
C ALA A 276 -5.33 17.30 9.94
N LEU A 277 -4.76 18.50 10.03
CA LEU A 277 -5.54 19.72 10.27
C LEU A 277 -6.54 19.99 9.14
N MET A 278 -6.13 19.80 7.90
CA MET A 278 -7.02 19.93 6.73
C MET A 278 -8.12 18.84 6.74
N ASP A 279 -7.80 17.62 7.15
CA ASP A 279 -8.77 16.54 7.28
C ASP A 279 -9.79 16.84 8.40
N LEU A 280 -9.34 17.33 9.56
CA LEU A 280 -10.22 17.81 10.63
C LEU A 280 -11.15 18.92 10.18
N PHE A 281 -10.62 19.89 9.42
CA PHE A 281 -11.43 20.95 8.81
C PHE A 281 -12.54 20.36 7.93
N ARG A 282 -12.21 19.37 7.07
CA ARG A 282 -13.21 18.70 6.22
C ARG A 282 -14.28 17.98 7.03
N ILE A 283 -13.89 17.28 8.10
CA ILE A 283 -14.82 16.58 9.00
C ILE A 283 -15.82 17.58 9.60
N VAL A 284 -15.31 18.71 10.12
CA VAL A 284 -16.12 19.74 10.79
C VAL A 284 -17.04 20.44 9.80
N MET A 285 -16.56 20.76 8.61
CA MET A 285 -17.32 21.55 7.65
C MET A 285 -18.29 20.73 6.83
N PHE A 286 -17.87 19.56 6.32
CA PHE A 286 -18.55 18.89 5.22
C PHE A 286 -19.07 17.48 5.53
N GLU A 287 -18.53 16.80 6.55
CA GLU A 287 -18.92 15.42 6.78
C GLU A 287 -20.15 15.29 7.70
N GLN A 288 -20.79 14.11 7.64
CA GLN A 288 -21.88 13.73 8.52
C GLN A 288 -21.36 13.14 9.83
N GLN A 289 -22.23 13.02 10.85
CA GLN A 289 -21.91 12.43 12.17
C GLN A 289 -20.66 13.03 12.83
N LYS A 290 -20.48 14.35 12.72
CA LYS A 290 -19.27 15.09 13.13
C LYS A 290 -18.84 14.78 14.56
N SER A 291 -19.77 14.80 15.52
CA SER A 291 -19.45 14.56 16.93
C SER A 291 -18.91 13.14 17.19
N ALA A 292 -19.48 12.11 16.55
CA ALA A 292 -19.01 10.73 16.66
C ALA A 292 -17.61 10.58 16.06
N LYS A 293 -17.37 11.19 14.89
CA LYS A 293 -16.07 11.19 14.22
C LYS A 293 -14.99 11.91 15.02
N LEU A 294 -15.30 13.11 15.56
CA LEU A 294 -14.36 13.85 16.39
C LEU A 294 -14.00 13.13 17.68
N LYS A 295 -14.99 12.48 18.35
CA LYS A 295 -14.71 11.62 19.50
C LYS A 295 -13.80 10.45 19.13
N SER A 296 -13.99 9.84 17.98
CA SER A 296 -13.15 8.76 17.47
C SER A 296 -11.74 9.22 17.12
N VAL A 297 -11.60 10.41 16.52
CA VAL A 297 -10.31 11.06 16.28
C VAL A 297 -9.56 11.26 17.58
N LEU A 298 -10.18 11.88 18.60
CA LEU A 298 -9.53 12.13 19.89
C LEU A 298 -9.09 10.84 20.59
N LYS A 299 -9.93 9.79 20.56
CA LYS A 299 -9.56 8.46 21.08
C LYS A 299 -8.38 7.86 20.31
N GLY A 300 -8.39 7.97 18.97
CA GLY A 300 -7.31 7.50 18.11
C GLY A 300 -5.99 8.21 18.42
N VAL A 301 -6.01 9.55 18.49
CA VAL A 301 -4.85 10.38 18.85
C VAL A 301 -4.29 9.96 20.21
N GLY A 302 -5.13 9.85 21.24
CA GLY A 302 -4.70 9.46 22.59
C GLY A 302 -4.03 8.08 22.57
N LEU A 303 -4.63 7.09 21.92
CA LEU A 303 -4.07 5.74 21.84
C LEU A 303 -2.78 5.69 21.01
N GLY A 304 -2.68 6.42 19.93
CA GLY A 304 -1.48 6.47 19.09
C GLY A 304 -0.29 7.14 19.79
N LEU A 305 -0.53 8.22 20.51
CA LEU A 305 0.52 8.94 21.22
C LEU A 305 0.95 8.24 22.54
N PHE A 306 0.01 7.69 23.31
CA PHE A 306 0.25 7.22 24.66
C PHE A 306 0.07 5.71 24.86
N GLY A 307 -0.47 4.99 23.85
CA GLY A 307 -0.70 3.56 23.93
C GLY A 307 0.62 2.77 24.05
N THR A 308 0.76 2.01 25.14
CA THR A 308 1.96 1.18 25.45
C THR A 308 1.89 -0.24 24.83
N GLY A 309 0.80 -0.59 24.17
CA GLY A 309 0.35 -1.96 23.89
C GLY A 309 0.73 -2.57 22.54
N LEU A 310 1.75 -2.06 21.82
CA LEU A 310 2.17 -2.68 20.57
C LEU A 310 3.69 -2.84 20.56
N ARG A 311 4.18 -3.93 21.22
CA ARG A 311 5.59 -4.33 21.18
C ARG A 311 6.07 -4.44 19.73
N LYS A 312 7.30 -3.96 19.46
CA LYS A 312 8.10 -4.39 18.31
C LYS A 312 8.05 -5.91 18.24
N GLN A 313 7.58 -6.48 17.15
CA GLN A 313 7.93 -7.86 16.84
C GLN A 313 9.44 -7.86 16.55
N THR A 314 10.22 -8.19 17.55
CA THR A 314 11.62 -8.59 17.39
C THR A 314 11.56 -9.88 16.59
N ILE A 315 12.25 -9.93 15.49
CA ILE A 315 12.52 -11.14 14.71
C ILE A 315 13.22 -12.08 15.69
N ASP A 316 12.51 -13.15 16.11
CA ASP A 316 13.11 -14.24 16.86
C ASP A 316 13.96 -15.05 15.89
N SER A 317 15.25 -14.71 15.80
CA SER A 317 16.28 -15.44 15.05
C SER A 317 16.69 -16.76 15.73
N SER A 318 15.90 -17.29 16.66
CA SER A 318 16.26 -18.44 17.49
C SER A 318 15.59 -19.78 17.10
N ALA A 319 15.07 -19.92 15.88
CA ALA A 319 14.44 -21.17 15.45
C ALA A 319 15.25 -21.93 14.39
N ASN A 320 16.59 -21.87 14.42
CA ASN A 320 17.39 -22.72 13.52
C ASN A 320 18.67 -23.27 14.15
N THR A 321 18.57 -23.84 15.37
CA THR A 321 19.62 -24.70 15.92
C THR A 321 18.99 -25.77 16.82
N ALA A 322 18.28 -26.76 16.25
CA ALA A 322 18.08 -28.04 16.91
C ALA A 322 17.54 -29.05 15.89
N SER A 323 18.42 -29.68 15.16
CA SER A 323 18.37 -31.12 14.84
C SER A 323 19.66 -31.50 14.15
N GLY A 324 20.62 -31.94 14.99
CA GLY A 324 21.69 -32.80 14.55
C GLY A 324 21.17 -34.25 14.34
#